data_25502114e28be4c1a972791c0974b7a9
#
_entry.id   25502114e28be4c1a972791c0974b7a9
#
_cell.length_a   1.000
_cell.length_b   1.000
_cell.length_c   1.000
_cell.angle_alpha   90.00
_cell.angle_beta   90.00
_cell.angle_gamma   90.00
#
_symmetry.space_group_name_H-M   'P 1'
#
loop_
_entity.id
_entity.type
_entity.pdbx_description
1 polymer ?
#
loop_
_entity_poly.entity_id
_entity_poly.type
_entity_poly.pdbx_seq_one_letter_code
_entity_poly.pdbx_strand_id
1 'polypeptide(L)'
;MANKSLIAPVKRVAAAHELLWNMTLRELRTKYRKSVLGWTWSMLNPLATVAIYSFVFGHLFGADAPIGVHSGVRTFALYLLCALLPWNFFMLVTNTGMNSMIGNAALVKKVSFPREVLVFANSLHGIVQFSIELLLLTLALVLAGSYFFVWIPVVILQMLLLALFASGLALALAAGNVYFRDLGYLWQIFSQVWFFATPIVYMPALIEGKVPNWVEMIMKLNPMAVFAQGFRRSMYDNSFPGWDNLGACALVAVVSMVIGWSIFTKLSRRFAEEL
;
A
#
# COMPACT_ATOMS: atom_id res chain seq x y z
N MET A 1 21.85 28.53 13.40
CA MET A 1 20.85 27.78 12.61
C MET A 1 21.39 26.36 12.44
N ALA A 2 20.90 25.40 13.24
CA ALA A 2 21.49 24.07 13.28
C ALA A 2 21.06 23.27 12.06
N ASN A 3 22.01 22.87 11.27
CA ASN A 3 21.89 21.90 10.19
C ASN A 3 21.47 20.54 10.81
N LYS A 4 20.16 20.35 11.03
CA LYS A 4 19.63 19.08 11.56
C LYS A 4 19.57 18.10 10.42
N SER A 5 20.67 17.34 10.25
CA SER A 5 20.75 16.25 9.27
C SER A 5 19.53 15.35 9.39
N LEU A 6 18.91 15.00 8.25
CA LEU A 6 17.80 14.02 8.14
C LEU A 6 18.20 12.65 8.75
N ILE A 7 19.48 12.42 8.97
CA ILE A 7 20.07 11.20 9.53
C ILE A 7 19.79 11.04 11.03
N ALA A 8 19.71 12.15 11.80
CA ALA A 8 19.51 12.07 13.26
C ALA A 8 18.15 11.47 13.67
N PRO A 9 17.01 11.76 13.01
CA PRO A 9 15.73 11.11 13.28
C PRO A 9 15.74 9.62 12.90
N VAL A 10 16.36 9.26 11.76
CA VAL A 10 16.46 7.85 11.31
C VAL A 10 17.24 7.02 12.32
N LYS A 11 18.37 7.53 12.83
CA LYS A 11 19.15 6.85 13.88
C LYS A 11 18.34 6.64 15.17
N ARG A 12 17.47 7.59 15.54
CA ARG A 12 16.58 7.45 16.73
C ARG A 12 15.54 6.35 16.55
N VAL A 13 14.93 6.24 15.37
CA VAL A 13 13.99 5.15 15.08
C VAL A 13 14.72 3.80 15.05
N ALA A 14 15.91 3.74 14.44
CA ALA A 14 16.73 2.53 14.43
C ALA A 14 17.16 2.10 15.84
N ALA A 15 17.50 3.04 16.71
CA ALA A 15 17.81 2.76 18.12
C ALA A 15 16.59 2.26 18.92
N ALA A 16 15.37 2.58 18.47
CA ALA A 16 14.11 2.14 19.09
C ALA A 16 13.56 0.84 18.46
N HIS A 17 14.40 0.00 17.88
CA HIS A 17 13.98 -1.22 17.16
C HIS A 17 13.19 -2.21 18.04
N GLU A 18 13.52 -2.35 19.32
CA GLU A 18 12.76 -3.20 20.25
C GLU A 18 11.33 -2.67 20.45
N LEU A 19 11.19 -1.35 20.61
CA LEU A 19 9.87 -0.72 20.70
C LEU A 19 9.08 -0.92 19.39
N LEU A 20 9.72 -0.71 18.26
CA LEU A 20 9.12 -0.91 16.94
C LEU A 20 8.60 -2.35 16.78
N TRP A 21 9.42 -3.34 17.14
CA TRP A 21 9.05 -4.75 17.07
C TRP A 21 7.88 -5.07 18.02
N ASN A 22 7.94 -4.62 19.27
CA ASN A 22 6.89 -4.85 20.26
C ASN A 22 5.56 -4.21 19.85
N MET A 23 5.59 -3.00 19.27
CA MET A 23 4.40 -2.35 18.73
C MET A 23 3.85 -3.11 17.52
N THR A 24 4.70 -3.57 16.61
CA THR A 24 4.30 -4.41 15.47
C THR A 24 3.62 -5.70 15.93
N LEU A 25 4.21 -6.40 16.90
CA LEU A 25 3.61 -7.60 17.47
C LEU A 25 2.26 -7.31 18.15
N ARG A 26 2.14 -6.16 18.83
CA ARG A 26 0.88 -5.73 19.43
C ARG A 26 -0.20 -5.56 18.36
N GLU A 27 0.10 -4.85 17.27
CA GLU A 27 -0.86 -4.65 16.15
C GLU A 27 -1.26 -6.00 15.53
N LEU A 28 -0.30 -6.89 15.27
CA LEU A 28 -0.55 -8.23 14.76
C LEU A 28 -1.49 -9.06 15.67
N ARG A 29 -1.27 -9.01 16.98
CA ARG A 29 -2.08 -9.77 17.95
C ARG A 29 -3.46 -9.14 18.18
N THR A 30 -3.57 -7.83 18.13
CA THR A 30 -4.79 -7.12 18.48
C THR A 30 -5.83 -7.21 17.37
N LYS A 31 -5.41 -7.19 16.11
CA LYS A 31 -6.30 -7.16 14.94
C LYS A 31 -7.37 -8.27 14.95
N TYR A 32 -7.00 -9.46 15.40
CA TYR A 32 -7.89 -10.63 15.34
C TYR A 32 -8.15 -11.28 16.70
N ARG A 33 -7.83 -10.61 17.80
CA ARG A 33 -7.81 -11.18 19.16
C ARG A 33 -9.15 -11.79 19.63
N LYS A 34 -10.27 -11.27 19.11
CA LYS A 34 -11.63 -11.74 19.45
C LYS A 34 -12.39 -12.26 18.24
N SER A 35 -11.72 -12.53 17.14
CA SER A 35 -12.35 -12.96 15.91
C SER A 35 -12.38 -14.48 15.82
N VAL A 36 -13.55 -15.06 15.47
CA VAL A 36 -13.74 -16.50 15.29
C VAL A 36 -12.90 -17.03 14.14
N LEU A 37 -12.78 -16.26 13.04
CA LEU A 37 -12.01 -16.64 11.84
C LEU A 37 -10.55 -16.15 11.88
N GLY A 38 -10.18 -15.34 12.87
CA GLY A 38 -8.81 -14.84 13.03
C GLY A 38 -8.24 -14.23 11.75
N TRP A 39 -7.07 -14.66 11.37
CA TRP A 39 -6.34 -14.20 10.17
C TRP A 39 -7.03 -14.56 8.84
N THR A 40 -7.98 -15.49 8.84
CA THR A 40 -8.70 -15.87 7.61
C THR A 40 -9.48 -14.70 7.02
N TRP A 41 -9.88 -13.70 7.83
CA TRP A 41 -10.53 -12.48 7.35
C TRP A 41 -9.67 -11.67 6.40
N SER A 42 -8.33 -11.68 6.56
CA SER A 42 -7.42 -10.96 5.66
C SER A 42 -7.46 -11.49 4.23
N MET A 43 -7.85 -12.77 4.08
CA MET A 43 -7.97 -13.46 2.80
C MET A 43 -9.40 -13.44 2.28
N LEU A 44 -10.39 -13.60 3.16
CA LEU A 44 -11.79 -13.69 2.79
C LEU A 44 -12.28 -12.39 2.13
N ASN A 45 -11.84 -11.25 2.62
CA ASN A 45 -12.22 -9.95 2.06
C ASN A 45 -11.70 -9.73 0.62
N PRO A 46 -10.40 -9.89 0.30
CA PRO A 46 -9.92 -9.85 -1.08
C PRO A 46 -10.60 -10.90 -1.97
N LEU A 47 -10.78 -12.12 -1.49
CA LEU A 47 -11.43 -13.19 -2.26
C LEU A 47 -12.89 -12.87 -2.58
N ALA A 48 -13.65 -12.34 -1.61
CA ALA A 48 -15.03 -11.91 -1.84
C ALA A 48 -15.08 -10.76 -2.87
N THR A 49 -14.18 -9.78 -2.76
CA THR A 49 -14.07 -8.68 -3.73
C THR A 49 -13.77 -9.21 -5.13
N VAL A 50 -12.83 -10.13 -5.24
CA VAL A 50 -12.48 -10.79 -6.51
C VAL A 50 -13.65 -11.58 -7.08
N ALA A 51 -14.35 -12.34 -6.26
CA ALA A 51 -15.53 -13.10 -6.70
C ALA A 51 -16.61 -12.16 -7.27
N ILE A 52 -16.89 -11.04 -6.58
CA ILE A 52 -17.84 -10.02 -7.03
C ILE A 52 -17.39 -9.40 -8.36
N TYR A 53 -16.14 -8.90 -8.43
CA TYR A 53 -15.67 -8.26 -9.65
C TYR A 53 -15.51 -9.23 -10.82
N SER A 54 -15.09 -10.48 -10.58
CA SER A 54 -15.01 -11.50 -11.62
C SER A 54 -16.40 -11.87 -12.14
N PHE A 55 -17.40 -11.97 -11.27
CA PHE A 55 -18.78 -12.20 -11.68
C PHE A 55 -19.33 -11.02 -12.49
N VAL A 56 -19.18 -9.80 -12.00
CA VAL A 56 -19.72 -8.60 -12.64
C VAL A 56 -19.00 -8.33 -13.97
N PHE A 57 -17.68 -8.23 -13.96
CA PHE A 57 -16.94 -7.87 -15.18
C PHE A 57 -16.72 -9.05 -16.12
N GLY A 58 -16.45 -10.24 -15.61
CA GLY A 58 -16.23 -11.43 -16.43
C GLY A 58 -17.55 -12.03 -16.97
N HIS A 59 -18.55 -12.20 -16.10
CA HIS A 59 -19.77 -12.91 -16.47
C HIS A 59 -20.87 -11.98 -17.00
N LEU A 60 -21.15 -10.84 -16.31
CA LEU A 60 -22.23 -9.94 -16.74
C LEU A 60 -21.81 -9.02 -17.89
N PHE A 61 -20.60 -8.47 -17.85
CA PHE A 61 -20.11 -7.57 -18.90
C PHE A 61 -19.28 -8.27 -19.99
N GLY A 62 -18.98 -9.56 -19.85
CA GLY A 62 -18.19 -10.32 -20.82
C GLY A 62 -16.77 -9.76 -21.01
N ALA A 63 -16.20 -9.14 -19.98
CA ALA A 63 -14.85 -8.59 -20.05
C ALA A 63 -13.83 -9.74 -20.00
N ASP A 64 -13.19 -9.99 -21.13
CA ASP A 64 -12.10 -10.95 -21.22
C ASP A 64 -10.86 -10.40 -20.48
N ALA A 65 -10.21 -11.26 -19.71
CA ALA A 65 -8.91 -10.93 -19.15
C ALA A 65 -7.86 -10.81 -20.26
N PRO A 66 -6.94 -9.83 -20.19
CA PRO A 66 -5.81 -9.82 -21.10
C PRO A 66 -5.02 -11.12 -20.91
N ILE A 67 -4.49 -11.64 -22.03
CA ILE A 67 -3.62 -12.83 -21.96
C ILE A 67 -2.29 -12.38 -21.38
N GLY A 68 -1.85 -13.04 -20.30
CA GLY A 68 -0.52 -12.79 -19.75
C GLY A 68 0.58 -13.05 -20.78
N VAL A 69 1.43 -12.08 -21.01
CA VAL A 69 2.37 -12.03 -22.15
C VAL A 69 3.25 -13.29 -22.25
N HIS A 70 3.82 -13.75 -21.15
CA HIS A 70 4.64 -14.96 -21.10
C HIS A 70 4.01 -16.09 -20.29
N SER A 71 3.04 -15.77 -19.42
CA SER A 71 2.35 -16.79 -18.61
C SER A 71 1.23 -17.50 -19.37
N GLY A 72 0.64 -16.84 -20.38
CA GLY A 72 -0.52 -17.35 -21.09
C GLY A 72 -1.81 -17.41 -20.26
N VAL A 73 -1.78 -16.97 -19.01
CA VAL A 73 -2.93 -16.96 -18.10
C VAL A 73 -4.01 -16.00 -18.60
N ARG A 74 -5.29 -16.45 -18.55
CA ARG A 74 -6.47 -15.68 -19.03
C ARG A 74 -7.53 -15.55 -17.94
N THR A 75 -7.13 -15.40 -16.69
CA THR A 75 -8.07 -15.35 -15.58
C THR A 75 -8.22 -13.92 -15.07
N PHE A 76 -9.40 -13.32 -15.26
CA PHE A 76 -9.68 -11.95 -14.82
C PHE A 76 -9.46 -11.76 -13.32
N ALA A 77 -9.82 -12.75 -12.49
CA ALA A 77 -9.58 -12.74 -11.05
C ALA A 77 -8.10 -12.54 -10.70
N LEU A 78 -7.20 -13.26 -11.37
CA LEU A 78 -5.76 -13.19 -11.10
C LEU A 78 -5.17 -11.85 -11.60
N TYR A 79 -5.63 -11.40 -12.78
CA TYR A 79 -5.26 -10.07 -13.30
C TYR A 79 -5.66 -8.94 -12.32
N LEU A 80 -6.88 -9.03 -11.77
CA LEU A 80 -7.39 -8.07 -10.80
C LEU A 80 -6.60 -8.11 -9.50
N LEU A 81 -6.35 -9.32 -8.95
CA LEU A 81 -5.62 -9.49 -7.68
C LEU A 81 -4.21 -8.90 -7.72
N CYS A 82 -3.50 -9.01 -8.84
CA CYS A 82 -2.15 -8.45 -8.99
C CYS A 82 -2.09 -6.94 -8.78
N ALA A 83 -3.21 -6.21 -8.95
CA ALA A 83 -3.29 -4.78 -8.68
C ALA A 83 -4.09 -4.43 -7.42
N LEU A 84 -5.09 -5.25 -7.08
CA LEU A 84 -5.96 -5.02 -5.92
C LEU A 84 -5.23 -5.24 -4.59
N LEU A 85 -4.39 -6.27 -4.49
CA LEU A 85 -3.64 -6.54 -3.26
C LEU A 85 -2.64 -5.43 -2.92
N PRO A 86 -1.81 -4.91 -3.85
CA PRO A 86 -1.01 -3.71 -3.62
C PRO A 86 -1.83 -2.50 -3.18
N TRP A 87 -3.01 -2.29 -3.76
CA TRP A 87 -3.92 -1.23 -3.35
C TRP A 87 -4.43 -1.43 -1.92
N ASN A 88 -4.87 -2.63 -1.57
CA ASN A 88 -5.35 -2.95 -0.23
C ASN A 88 -4.26 -2.76 0.83
N PHE A 89 -3.02 -3.17 0.52
CA PHE A 89 -1.86 -2.91 1.37
C PHE A 89 -1.63 -1.40 1.56
N PHE A 90 -1.62 -0.63 0.48
CA PHE A 90 -1.48 0.83 0.53
C PHE A 90 -2.56 1.46 1.41
N MET A 91 -3.82 1.10 1.24
CA MET A 91 -4.93 1.58 2.05
C MET A 91 -4.83 1.15 3.52
N LEU A 92 -4.39 -0.07 3.79
CA LEU A 92 -4.18 -0.55 5.14
C LEU A 92 -3.14 0.31 5.86
N VAL A 93 -1.95 0.50 5.26
CA VAL A 93 -0.85 1.26 5.88
C VAL A 93 -1.23 2.73 6.07
N THR A 94 -1.84 3.36 5.09
CA THR A 94 -2.23 4.77 5.16
C THR A 94 -3.33 5.01 6.19
N ASN A 95 -4.37 4.16 6.24
CA ASN A 95 -5.47 4.31 7.21
C ASN A 95 -5.03 4.02 8.64
N THR A 96 -4.30 2.91 8.87
CA THR A 96 -3.85 2.57 10.22
C THR A 96 -2.77 3.55 10.70
N GLY A 97 -1.86 3.94 9.80
CA GLY A 97 -0.83 4.93 10.11
C GLY A 97 -1.42 6.31 10.42
N MET A 98 -2.39 6.79 9.65
CA MET A 98 -3.10 8.06 9.90
C MET A 98 -3.71 8.10 11.31
N ASN A 99 -4.31 7.00 11.76
CA ASN A 99 -4.98 6.91 13.05
C ASN A 99 -4.02 6.54 14.21
N SER A 100 -2.76 6.25 13.92
CA SER A 100 -1.80 5.72 14.90
C SER A 100 -1.52 6.69 16.07
N MET A 101 -1.50 7.99 15.83
CA MET A 101 -1.27 9.00 16.89
C MET A 101 -2.47 9.12 17.82
N ILE A 102 -3.66 9.25 17.25
CA ILE A 102 -4.92 9.39 18.01
C ILE A 102 -5.21 8.10 18.79
N GLY A 103 -5.06 6.94 18.16
CA GLY A 103 -5.27 5.64 18.81
C GLY A 103 -4.30 5.34 19.95
N ASN A 104 -3.14 6.02 19.98
CA ASN A 104 -2.12 5.87 21.03
C ASN A 104 -1.88 7.17 21.82
N ALA A 105 -2.86 8.09 21.89
CA ALA A 105 -2.73 9.40 22.53
C ALA A 105 -2.23 9.33 23.97
N ALA A 106 -2.71 8.37 24.76
CA ALA A 106 -2.26 8.18 26.14
C ALA A 106 -0.75 7.83 26.23
N LEU A 107 -0.24 7.05 25.28
CA LEU A 107 1.18 6.72 25.20
C LEU A 107 2.01 7.93 24.77
N VAL A 108 1.55 8.66 23.75
CA VAL A 108 2.22 9.85 23.21
C VAL A 108 2.34 10.96 24.25
N LYS A 109 1.33 11.10 25.13
CA LYS A 109 1.33 12.09 26.23
C LYS A 109 2.23 11.72 27.41
N LYS A 110 2.32 10.43 27.74
CA LYS A 110 2.95 9.97 29.00
C LYS A 110 4.39 9.50 28.83
N VAL A 111 4.81 9.10 27.63
CA VAL A 111 6.12 8.48 27.40
C VAL A 111 6.88 9.23 26.31
N SER A 112 8.16 9.46 26.57
CA SER A 112 9.05 10.07 25.56
C SER A 112 9.70 8.98 24.70
N PHE A 113 9.30 8.92 23.42
CA PHE A 113 9.86 8.00 22.40
C PHE A 113 9.74 8.62 21.00
N PRO A 114 10.48 8.10 20.00
CA PRO A 114 10.31 8.52 18.61
C PRO A 114 8.91 8.16 18.12
N ARG A 115 8.06 9.15 17.90
CA ARG A 115 6.62 8.95 17.56
C ARG A 115 6.41 8.27 16.21
N GLU A 116 7.37 8.42 15.32
CA GLU A 116 7.43 7.77 14.01
C GLU A 116 7.32 6.23 14.11
N VAL A 117 7.78 5.65 15.22
CA VAL A 117 7.71 4.21 15.51
C VAL A 117 6.27 3.69 15.42
N LEU A 118 5.26 4.47 15.82
CA LEU A 118 3.87 4.05 15.75
C LEU A 118 3.38 3.88 14.30
N VAL A 119 3.81 4.77 13.39
CA VAL A 119 3.46 4.67 11.97
C VAL A 119 4.19 3.50 11.33
N PHE A 120 5.50 3.35 11.60
CA PHE A 120 6.29 2.24 11.05
C PHE A 120 5.86 0.87 11.58
N ALA A 121 5.39 0.78 12.84
CA ALA A 121 4.83 -0.46 13.37
C ALA A 121 3.60 -0.92 12.57
N ASN A 122 2.72 0.02 12.18
CA ASN A 122 1.59 -0.26 11.31
C ASN A 122 2.04 -0.67 9.89
N SER A 123 3.10 -0.06 9.37
CA SER A 123 3.66 -0.42 8.07
C SER A 123 4.24 -1.84 8.07
N LEU A 124 4.99 -2.21 9.11
CA LEU A 124 5.52 -3.56 9.28
C LEU A 124 4.41 -4.60 9.46
N HIS A 125 3.37 -4.27 10.25
CA HIS A 125 2.16 -5.09 10.34
C HIS A 125 1.54 -5.32 8.95
N GLY A 126 1.41 -4.25 8.16
CA GLY A 126 0.91 -4.31 6.78
C GLY A 126 1.77 -5.19 5.88
N ILE A 127 3.10 -5.09 5.97
CA ILE A 127 4.04 -5.93 5.20
C ILE A 127 3.82 -7.41 5.50
N VAL A 128 3.67 -7.80 6.76
CA VAL A 128 3.41 -9.20 7.15
C VAL A 128 2.10 -9.68 6.52
N GLN A 129 1.02 -8.89 6.63
CA GLN A 129 -0.26 -9.24 6.04
C GLN A 129 -0.16 -9.35 4.50
N PHE A 130 0.44 -8.38 3.84
CA PHE A 130 0.60 -8.35 2.39
C PHE A 130 1.47 -9.51 1.89
N SER A 131 2.50 -9.91 2.65
CA SER A 131 3.32 -11.09 2.32
C SER A 131 2.49 -12.37 2.29
N ILE A 132 1.55 -12.54 3.23
CA ILE A 132 0.63 -13.68 3.26
C ILE A 132 -0.31 -13.63 2.05
N GLU A 133 -0.87 -12.48 1.73
CA GLU A 133 -1.75 -12.28 0.58
C GLU A 133 -1.01 -12.54 -0.75
N LEU A 134 0.25 -12.06 -0.88
CA LEU A 134 1.10 -12.33 -2.04
C LEU A 134 1.47 -13.82 -2.17
N LEU A 135 1.71 -14.51 -1.04
CA LEU A 135 2.00 -15.94 -1.06
C LEU A 135 0.80 -16.74 -1.61
N LEU A 136 -0.41 -16.38 -1.21
CA LEU A 136 -1.63 -17.02 -1.74
C LEU A 136 -1.86 -16.69 -3.21
N LEU A 137 -1.64 -15.44 -3.62
CA LEU A 137 -1.70 -15.06 -5.03
C LEU A 137 -0.66 -15.82 -5.84
N THR A 138 0.56 -15.98 -5.30
CA THR A 138 1.62 -16.80 -5.91
C THR A 138 1.15 -18.23 -6.13
N LEU A 139 0.57 -18.86 -5.10
CA LEU A 139 0.05 -20.21 -5.22
C LEU A 139 -1.04 -20.30 -6.30
N ALA A 140 -1.97 -19.35 -6.32
CA ALA A 140 -3.04 -19.33 -7.32
C ALA A 140 -2.51 -19.12 -8.76
N LEU A 141 -1.49 -18.26 -8.94
CA LEU A 141 -0.84 -18.04 -10.24
C LEU A 141 -0.08 -19.27 -10.71
N VAL A 142 0.63 -19.96 -9.82
CA VAL A 142 1.34 -21.21 -10.15
C VAL A 142 0.35 -22.30 -10.58
N LEU A 143 -0.76 -22.45 -9.87
CA LEU A 143 -1.83 -23.39 -10.25
C LEU A 143 -2.48 -23.03 -11.58
N ALA A 144 -2.48 -21.75 -11.96
CA ALA A 144 -2.96 -21.28 -13.27
C ALA A 144 -1.88 -21.36 -14.38
N GLY A 145 -0.67 -21.82 -14.08
CA GLY A 145 0.42 -22.01 -15.05
C GLY A 145 1.42 -20.84 -15.17
N SER A 146 1.34 -19.83 -14.30
CA SER A 146 2.32 -18.74 -14.28
C SER A 146 3.49 -19.07 -13.36
N TYR A 147 4.66 -19.35 -13.92
CA TYR A 147 5.88 -19.70 -13.20
C TYR A 147 6.84 -18.50 -13.10
N PHE A 148 6.45 -17.45 -12.43
CA PHE A 148 7.19 -16.18 -12.34
C PHE A 148 8.31 -16.17 -11.28
N PHE A 149 8.80 -17.30 -10.83
CA PHE A 149 9.79 -17.45 -9.74
C PHE A 149 11.05 -16.60 -9.94
N VAL A 150 11.48 -16.40 -11.20
CA VAL A 150 12.62 -15.55 -11.55
C VAL A 150 12.38 -14.09 -11.13
N TRP A 151 11.13 -13.65 -11.08
CA TRP A 151 10.75 -12.27 -10.76
C TRP A 151 10.43 -12.04 -9.27
N ILE A 152 10.50 -13.07 -8.43
CA ILE A 152 10.28 -12.93 -6.97
C ILE A 152 11.15 -11.82 -6.36
N PRO A 153 12.46 -11.68 -6.64
CA PRO A 153 13.26 -10.60 -6.11
C PRO A 153 12.73 -9.22 -6.51
N VAL A 154 12.20 -9.09 -7.73
CA VAL A 154 11.59 -7.85 -8.23
C VAL A 154 10.28 -7.55 -7.52
N VAL A 155 9.44 -8.56 -7.29
CA VAL A 155 8.19 -8.44 -6.51
C VAL A 155 8.48 -8.00 -5.08
N ILE A 156 9.50 -8.57 -4.43
CA ILE A 156 9.95 -8.16 -3.09
C ILE A 156 10.42 -6.69 -3.10
N LEU A 157 11.22 -6.30 -4.10
CA LEU A 157 11.65 -4.91 -4.25
C LEU A 157 10.46 -3.97 -4.41
N GLN A 158 9.49 -4.31 -5.28
CA GLN A 158 8.26 -3.53 -5.47
C GLN A 158 7.44 -3.43 -4.18
N MET A 159 7.34 -4.51 -3.41
CA MET A 159 6.68 -4.52 -2.09
C MET A 159 7.36 -3.55 -1.12
N LEU A 160 8.70 -3.54 -1.06
CA LEU A 160 9.44 -2.63 -0.19
C LEU A 160 9.31 -1.16 -0.64
N LEU A 161 9.34 -0.90 -1.93
CA LEU A 161 9.12 0.44 -2.48
C LEU A 161 7.70 0.93 -2.21
N LEU A 162 6.70 0.06 -2.36
CA LEU A 162 5.30 0.38 -2.03
C LEU A 162 5.13 0.64 -0.53
N ALA A 163 5.79 -0.13 0.33
CA ALA A 163 5.80 0.08 1.77
C ALA A 163 6.43 1.43 2.14
N LEU A 164 7.51 1.80 1.48
CA LEU A 164 8.16 3.10 1.67
C LEU A 164 7.24 4.24 1.23
N PHE A 165 6.61 4.12 0.06
CA PHE A 165 5.62 5.08 -0.45
C PHE A 165 4.44 5.27 0.51
N ALA A 166 3.82 4.17 0.91
CA ALA A 166 2.67 4.17 1.81
C ALA A 166 3.02 4.73 3.20
N SER A 167 4.21 4.39 3.73
CA SER A 167 4.69 4.90 5.02
C SER A 167 4.94 6.40 4.98
N GLY A 168 5.51 6.92 3.89
CA GLY A 168 5.73 8.36 3.71
C GLY A 168 4.40 9.12 3.75
N LEU A 169 3.41 8.66 3.00
CA LEU A 169 2.09 9.27 3.01
C LEU A 169 1.38 9.11 4.35
N ALA A 170 1.50 7.94 5.00
CA ALA A 170 0.95 7.68 6.32
C ALA A 170 1.51 8.62 7.39
N LEU A 171 2.81 8.96 7.33
CA LEU A 171 3.42 9.97 8.22
C LEU A 171 2.78 11.35 8.02
N ALA A 172 2.61 11.80 6.77
CA ALA A 172 1.97 13.08 6.49
C ALA A 172 0.51 13.10 6.98
N LEU A 173 -0.25 12.04 6.70
CA LEU A 173 -1.64 11.89 7.13
C LEU A 173 -1.75 11.80 8.66
N ALA A 174 -0.86 11.06 9.34
CA ALA A 174 -0.82 10.97 10.78
C ALA A 174 -0.59 12.34 11.43
N ALA A 175 0.33 13.11 10.86
CA ALA A 175 0.60 14.46 11.34
C ALA A 175 -0.61 15.39 11.13
N GLY A 176 -1.23 15.35 9.95
CA GLY A 176 -2.41 16.15 9.64
C GLY A 176 -3.63 15.79 10.50
N ASN A 177 -3.86 14.50 10.74
CA ASN A 177 -5.02 13.99 11.48
C ASN A 177 -5.01 14.37 12.97
N VAL A 178 -3.85 14.68 13.55
CA VAL A 178 -3.76 15.22 14.92
C VAL A 178 -4.35 16.62 15.01
N TYR A 179 -4.10 17.48 14.01
CA TYR A 179 -4.59 18.85 13.96
C TYR A 179 -6.00 18.98 13.37
N PHE A 180 -6.30 18.16 12.38
CA PHE A 180 -7.55 18.20 11.62
C PHE A 180 -8.20 16.82 11.61
N ARG A 181 -9.10 16.55 12.56
CA ARG A 181 -9.76 15.24 12.70
C ARG A 181 -10.63 14.88 11.52
N ASP A 182 -11.10 15.86 10.77
CA ASP A 182 -11.90 15.64 9.54
C ASP A 182 -11.06 15.11 8.36
N LEU A 183 -9.72 15.12 8.49
CA LEU A 183 -8.83 14.57 7.48
C LEU A 183 -9.15 13.10 7.16
N GLY A 184 -9.62 12.33 8.14
CA GLY A 184 -10.04 10.94 7.94
C GLY A 184 -11.17 10.81 6.93
N TYR A 185 -12.19 11.67 7.01
CA TYR A 185 -13.31 11.66 6.05
C TYR A 185 -12.85 12.12 4.66
N LEU A 186 -12.04 13.18 4.59
CA LEU A 186 -11.48 13.66 3.32
C LEU A 186 -10.60 12.59 2.66
N TRP A 187 -9.77 11.90 3.45
CA TRP A 187 -8.94 10.80 2.96
C TRP A 187 -9.78 9.66 2.40
N GLN A 188 -10.87 9.30 3.08
CA GLN A 188 -11.77 8.23 2.62
C GLN A 188 -12.39 8.57 1.25
N ILE A 189 -12.90 9.80 1.07
CA ILE A 189 -13.47 10.26 -0.20
C ILE A 189 -12.39 10.30 -1.28
N PHE A 190 -11.23 10.89 -0.97
CA PHE A 190 -10.13 10.99 -1.91
C PHE A 190 -9.63 9.62 -2.37
N SER A 191 -9.45 8.68 -1.44
CA SER A 191 -8.98 7.33 -1.75
C SER A 191 -9.98 6.55 -2.62
N GLN A 192 -11.28 6.78 -2.46
CA GLN A 192 -12.29 6.17 -3.30
C GLN A 192 -12.19 6.67 -4.75
N VAL A 193 -12.02 7.99 -4.94
CA VAL A 193 -11.78 8.57 -6.28
C VAL A 193 -10.46 8.04 -6.85
N TRP A 194 -9.42 7.99 -6.04
CA TRP A 194 -8.09 7.51 -6.45
C TRP A 194 -8.10 6.03 -6.85
N PHE A 195 -8.92 5.19 -6.19
CA PHE A 195 -9.12 3.80 -6.58
C PHE A 195 -9.58 3.66 -8.03
N PHE A 196 -10.60 4.43 -8.42
CA PHE A 196 -11.12 4.42 -9.78
C PHE A 196 -10.20 5.14 -10.78
N ALA A 197 -9.41 6.10 -10.35
CA ALA A 197 -8.36 6.71 -11.16
C ALA A 197 -7.15 5.78 -11.38
N THR A 198 -7.06 4.70 -10.61
CA THR A 198 -6.02 3.67 -10.76
C THR A 198 -6.59 2.50 -11.58
N PRO A 199 -5.93 2.03 -12.65
CA PRO A 199 -6.47 0.96 -13.49
C PRO A 199 -6.37 -0.41 -12.78
N ILE A 200 -7.13 -0.57 -11.69
CA ILE A 200 -7.21 -1.82 -10.91
C ILE A 200 -8.23 -2.75 -11.55
N VAL A 201 -9.46 -2.25 -11.76
CA VAL A 201 -10.62 -3.03 -12.17
C VAL A 201 -10.76 -3.13 -13.70
N TYR A 202 -10.08 -2.26 -14.42
CA TYR A 202 -10.15 -2.17 -15.87
C TYR A 202 -8.76 -2.17 -16.51
N MET A 203 -8.72 -2.46 -17.81
CA MET A 203 -7.49 -2.40 -18.59
C MET A 203 -7.22 -0.97 -19.06
N PRO A 204 -5.98 -0.47 -18.96
CA PRO A 204 -5.61 0.86 -19.49
C PRO A 204 -6.01 1.07 -20.95
N ALA A 205 -5.86 0.05 -21.79
CA ALA A 205 -6.24 0.10 -23.21
C ALA A 205 -7.73 0.41 -23.46
N LEU A 206 -8.62 0.16 -22.50
CA LEU A 206 -10.05 0.49 -22.64
C LEU A 206 -10.32 2.00 -22.59
N ILE A 207 -9.38 2.80 -22.11
CA ILE A 207 -9.53 4.22 -21.82
C ILE A 207 -8.77 5.06 -22.86
N GLU A 208 -7.69 4.51 -23.42
CA GLU A 208 -6.86 5.22 -24.40
C GLU A 208 -7.70 5.74 -25.57
N GLY A 209 -7.62 7.04 -25.83
CA GLY A 209 -8.37 7.73 -26.87
C GLY A 209 -9.87 7.92 -26.61
N LYS A 210 -10.42 7.43 -25.47
CA LYS A 210 -11.85 7.59 -25.10
C LYS A 210 -12.09 8.63 -24.04
N VAL A 211 -11.04 9.08 -23.36
CA VAL A 211 -11.12 10.12 -22.33
C VAL A 211 -10.35 11.36 -22.75
N PRO A 212 -10.69 12.54 -22.20
CA PRO A 212 -9.93 13.77 -22.45
C PRO A 212 -8.44 13.62 -22.09
N ASN A 213 -7.54 14.25 -22.84
CA ASN A 213 -6.08 14.14 -22.65
C ASN A 213 -5.62 14.47 -21.23
N TRP A 214 -6.28 15.39 -20.53
CA TRP A 214 -5.95 15.73 -19.15
C TRP A 214 -6.25 14.59 -18.18
N VAL A 215 -7.30 13.80 -18.40
CA VAL A 215 -7.64 12.61 -17.60
C VAL A 215 -6.57 11.54 -17.81
N GLU A 216 -6.21 11.28 -19.08
CA GLU A 216 -5.17 10.32 -19.42
C GLU A 216 -3.82 10.70 -18.79
N MET A 217 -3.48 11.99 -18.79
CA MET A 217 -2.28 12.51 -18.13
C MET A 217 -2.29 12.28 -16.62
N ILE A 218 -3.41 12.54 -15.93
CA ILE A 218 -3.56 12.28 -14.49
C ILE A 218 -3.39 10.79 -14.21
N MET A 219 -3.95 9.91 -15.04
CA MET A 219 -3.84 8.47 -14.86
C MET A 219 -2.41 7.96 -15.11
N LYS A 220 -1.69 8.51 -16.08
CA LYS A 220 -0.28 8.19 -16.35
C LYS A 220 0.66 8.66 -15.23
N LEU A 221 0.34 9.80 -14.61
CA LEU A 221 1.10 10.34 -13.48
C LEU A 221 0.72 9.71 -12.13
N ASN A 222 -0.30 8.84 -12.11
CA ASN A 222 -0.78 8.21 -10.89
C ASN A 222 0.25 7.23 -10.32
N PRO A 223 0.80 7.49 -9.11
CA PRO A 223 1.80 6.63 -8.51
C PRO A 223 1.30 5.19 -8.27
N MET A 224 0.04 5.02 -7.86
CA MET A 224 -0.52 3.69 -7.64
C MET A 224 -0.73 2.91 -8.95
N ALA A 225 -0.93 3.59 -10.09
CA ALA A 225 -0.97 2.94 -11.40
C ALA A 225 0.39 2.35 -11.78
N VAL A 226 1.49 3.05 -11.45
CA VAL A 226 2.86 2.56 -11.69
C VAL A 226 3.13 1.28 -10.89
N PHE A 227 2.76 1.26 -9.60
CA PHE A 227 2.88 0.05 -8.77
C PHE A 227 2.00 -1.09 -9.26
N ALA A 228 0.70 -0.83 -9.55
CA ALA A 228 -0.22 -1.83 -10.06
C ALA A 228 0.28 -2.47 -11.35
N GLN A 229 0.80 -1.67 -12.28
CA GLN A 229 1.39 -2.15 -13.53
C GLN A 229 2.65 -2.98 -13.28
N GLY A 230 3.49 -2.57 -12.35
CA GLY A 230 4.70 -3.29 -11.98
C GLY A 230 4.38 -4.70 -11.46
N PHE A 231 3.47 -4.83 -10.50
CA PHE A 231 3.04 -6.13 -9.98
C PHE A 231 2.39 -7.00 -11.05
N ARG A 232 1.55 -6.43 -11.94
CA ARG A 232 0.96 -7.18 -13.07
C ARG A 232 2.02 -7.72 -14.02
N ARG A 233 2.99 -6.88 -14.43
CA ARG A 233 4.07 -7.33 -15.32
C ARG A 233 4.89 -8.45 -14.69
N SER A 234 5.26 -8.31 -13.40
CA SER A 234 6.09 -9.31 -12.74
C SER A 234 5.36 -10.61 -12.45
N MET A 235 4.10 -10.57 -12.00
CA MET A 235 3.39 -11.75 -11.51
C MET A 235 2.42 -12.34 -12.56
N TYR A 236 1.60 -11.51 -13.22
CA TYR A 236 0.61 -11.97 -14.17
C TYR A 236 1.23 -12.22 -15.54
N ASP A 237 2.01 -11.26 -16.07
CA ASP A 237 2.64 -11.36 -17.37
C ASP A 237 3.91 -12.21 -17.36
N ASN A 238 4.45 -12.55 -16.19
CA ASN A 238 5.73 -13.25 -16.03
C ASN A 238 6.85 -12.56 -16.79
N SER A 239 6.97 -11.25 -16.65
CA SER A 239 7.93 -10.41 -17.38
C SER A 239 8.60 -9.38 -16.45
N PHE A 240 9.76 -8.89 -16.88
CA PHE A 240 10.42 -7.78 -16.18
C PHE A 240 9.60 -6.50 -16.33
N PRO A 241 9.29 -5.77 -15.24
CA PRO A 241 8.44 -4.58 -15.31
C PRO A 241 9.07 -3.39 -16.04
N GLY A 242 10.36 -3.46 -16.33
CA GLY A 242 11.15 -2.39 -16.94
C GLY A 242 11.82 -1.49 -15.91
N TRP A 243 13.00 -0.98 -16.26
CA TRP A 243 13.76 -0.05 -15.41
C TRP A 243 13.03 1.27 -15.20
N ASP A 244 12.25 1.71 -16.20
CA ASP A 244 11.42 2.92 -16.13
C ASP A 244 10.35 2.79 -15.04
N ASN A 245 9.67 1.64 -14.96
CA ASN A 245 8.68 1.37 -13.94
C ASN A 245 9.31 1.29 -12.55
N LEU A 246 10.40 0.55 -12.39
CA LEU A 246 11.10 0.45 -11.11
C LEU A 246 11.68 1.80 -10.67
N GLY A 247 12.23 2.57 -11.60
CA GLY A 247 12.74 3.92 -11.34
C GLY A 247 11.62 4.88 -10.90
N ALA A 248 10.46 4.81 -11.56
CA ALA A 248 9.29 5.60 -11.17
C ALA A 248 8.77 5.20 -9.79
N CYS A 249 8.66 3.88 -9.49
CA CYS A 249 8.31 3.39 -8.15
C CYS A 249 9.29 3.90 -7.09
N ALA A 250 10.59 3.83 -7.35
CA ALA A 250 11.63 4.28 -6.43
C ALA A 250 11.57 5.80 -6.20
N LEU A 251 11.41 6.59 -7.27
CA LEU A 251 11.29 8.04 -7.20
C LEU A 251 10.09 8.45 -6.33
N VAL A 252 8.92 7.90 -6.63
CA VAL A 252 7.68 8.20 -5.90
C VAL A 252 7.80 7.78 -4.43
N ALA A 253 8.38 6.61 -4.15
CA ALA A 253 8.58 6.12 -2.80
C ALA A 253 9.51 7.04 -1.98
N VAL A 254 10.65 7.43 -2.55
CA VAL A 254 11.60 8.31 -1.89
C VAL A 254 11.03 9.72 -1.68
N VAL A 255 10.38 10.28 -2.69
CA VAL A 255 9.76 11.62 -2.60
C VAL A 255 8.66 11.64 -1.53
N SER A 256 7.76 10.65 -1.55
CA SER A 256 6.72 10.52 -0.52
C SER A 256 7.31 10.40 0.88
N MET A 257 8.34 9.57 1.06
CA MET A 257 8.98 9.38 2.35
C MET A 257 9.66 10.66 2.85
N VAL A 258 10.40 11.37 2.00
CA VAL A 258 11.08 12.62 2.37
C VAL A 258 10.06 13.70 2.75
N ILE A 259 9.01 13.87 1.97
CA ILE A 259 7.95 14.86 2.23
C ILE A 259 7.20 14.49 3.52
N GLY A 260 6.72 13.24 3.63
CA GLY A 260 5.94 12.78 4.78
C GLY A 260 6.74 12.86 6.08
N TRP A 261 8.00 12.43 6.06
CA TRP A 261 8.90 12.55 7.20
C TRP A 261 9.15 13.99 7.60
N SER A 262 9.36 14.88 6.62
CA SER A 262 9.59 16.31 6.89
C SER A 262 8.37 16.98 7.53
N ILE A 263 7.17 16.69 7.02
CA ILE A 263 5.90 17.17 7.60
C ILE A 263 5.73 16.64 9.01
N PHE A 264 5.89 15.33 9.21
CA PHE A 264 5.72 14.68 10.49
C PHE A 264 6.67 15.23 11.56
N THR A 265 7.97 15.32 11.25
CA THR A 265 8.97 15.84 12.21
C THR A 265 8.76 17.30 12.58
N LYS A 266 8.24 18.11 11.65
CA LYS A 266 7.91 19.51 11.90
C LYS A 266 6.70 19.63 12.84
N LEU A 267 5.63 18.88 12.59
CA LEU A 267 4.36 18.96 13.31
C LEU A 267 4.38 18.16 14.63
N SER A 268 5.13 17.06 14.69
CA SER A 268 5.14 16.16 15.85
C SER A 268 5.57 16.81 17.18
N ARG A 269 6.23 17.97 17.13
CA ARG A 269 6.70 18.66 18.33
C ARG A 269 5.56 19.07 19.27
N ARG A 270 4.39 19.40 18.73
CA ARG A 270 3.22 19.86 19.48
C ARG A 270 2.13 18.81 19.68
N PHE A 271 2.36 17.56 19.28
CA PHE A 271 1.32 16.51 19.40
C PHE A 271 0.82 16.26 20.81
N ALA A 272 1.66 16.47 21.84
CA ALA A 272 1.25 16.29 23.23
C ALA A 272 0.23 17.34 23.68
N GLU A 273 0.21 18.50 23.05
CA GLU A 273 -0.70 19.60 23.33
C GLU A 273 -2.01 19.45 22.56
N GLU A 274 -1.97 18.88 21.35
CA GLU A 274 -3.10 18.77 20.42
C GLU A 274 -3.91 17.45 20.57
N LEU A 275 -3.34 16.41 21.14
CA LEU A 275 -4.00 15.12 21.37
C LEU A 275 -4.83 15.15 22.65
#